data_38787b0972bc0b5deec11a0c0d0e2ad8
#
_entry.id   38787b0972bc0b5deec11a0c0d0e2ad8
#
_cell.length_a   1.000
_cell.length_b   1.000
_cell.length_c   1.000
_cell.angle_alpha   90.00
_cell.angle_beta   90.00
_cell.angle_gamma   90.00
#
_symmetry.space_group_name_H-M   'P 1'
#
loop_
_entity.id
_entity.type
_entity.pdbx_description
1 polymer ?
#
loop_
_entity_poly.entity_id
_entity_poly.type
_entity_poly.pdbx_seq_one_letter_code
_entity_poly.pdbx_strand_id
1 'polypeptide(L)'
;VGRFPPGWAEWNDKFRDTVRSYWKGDAGLLPDLAKRISGSGDLFNKRGRKPWASINFVTAHDGFNLNDLVSYNDKHNEANGEDNRDGHSNNHSWNHGVEGPTDDPEILELRERQKRNLLATVLLSHGTPMLLAGDEFGHTQNGNNNAYAQDNDINWPNWLGISARGRALREFTRRLIATRKAFPILYRSRFLIGSRNEELDVTDVSWLTPAATDMTIEQWQDGNARCFGMLLDGRAQESGIERRGS
;
A
#
# COMPACT_ATOMS: atom_id res chain seq x y z
N VAL A 1 4.15 -3.71 16.03
CA VAL A 1 4.41 -4.73 15.00
C VAL A 1 5.82 -5.32 15.13
N GLY A 2 6.06 -6.50 14.54
CA GLY A 2 7.37 -7.15 14.51
C GLY A 2 7.76 -7.92 15.78
N ARG A 3 6.85 -8.15 16.72
CA ARG A 3 7.14 -8.78 18.02
C ARG A 3 6.65 -10.22 18.16
N PHE A 4 5.75 -10.68 17.33
CA PHE A 4 5.23 -12.05 17.38
C PHE A 4 6.29 -13.08 16.96
N PRO A 5 6.15 -14.34 17.40
CA PRO A 5 7.10 -15.40 17.07
C PRO A 5 7.09 -15.77 15.57
N PRO A 6 8.10 -16.54 15.09
CA PRO A 6 8.09 -17.11 13.75
C PRO A 6 6.80 -17.90 13.47
N GLY A 7 6.32 -17.83 12.23
CA GLY A 7 5.06 -18.47 11.84
C GLY A 7 3.83 -17.59 11.96
N TRP A 8 3.92 -16.45 12.66
CA TRP A 8 2.84 -15.46 12.76
C TRP A 8 3.01 -14.33 11.76
N ALA A 9 1.91 -13.88 11.18
CA ALA A 9 1.81 -12.66 10.40
C ALA A 9 1.15 -11.55 11.21
N GLU A 10 1.50 -10.30 10.93
CA GLU A 10 0.99 -9.13 11.63
C GLU A 10 0.55 -8.06 10.63
N TRP A 11 -0.59 -7.42 10.89
CA TRP A 11 -1.00 -6.24 10.15
C TRP A 11 0.03 -5.12 10.38
N ASN A 12 0.59 -4.62 9.28
CA ASN A 12 1.68 -3.65 9.32
C ASN A 12 1.14 -2.22 9.23
N ASP A 13 0.79 -1.63 10.37
CA ASP A 13 0.35 -0.24 10.47
C ASP A 13 1.44 0.75 10.02
N LYS A 14 2.72 0.41 10.20
CA LYS A 14 3.84 1.24 9.70
C LYS A 14 3.88 1.30 8.17
N PHE A 15 3.53 0.19 7.51
CA PHE A 15 3.36 0.20 6.06
C PHE A 15 2.22 1.13 5.66
N ARG A 16 1.04 0.97 6.28
CA ARG A 16 -0.14 1.79 6.01
C ARG A 16 0.17 3.28 6.13
N ASP A 17 0.69 3.69 7.28
CA ASP A 17 0.90 5.10 7.59
C ASP A 17 1.97 5.72 6.69
N THR A 18 3.10 5.02 6.47
CA THR A 18 4.16 5.50 5.57
C THR A 18 3.66 5.66 4.14
N VAL A 19 2.92 4.66 3.60
CA VAL A 19 2.42 4.70 2.21
C VAL A 19 1.37 5.79 2.04
N ARG A 20 0.45 5.94 2.99
CA ARG A 20 -0.55 7.01 2.96
C ARG A 20 0.10 8.39 2.99
N SER A 21 1.00 8.64 3.95
CA SER A 21 1.74 9.91 4.08
C SER A 21 2.57 10.22 2.85
N TYR A 22 3.22 9.22 2.26
CA TYR A 22 4.00 9.41 1.03
C TYR A 22 3.12 9.86 -0.15
N TRP A 23 2.00 9.17 -0.41
CA TRP A 23 1.09 9.52 -1.50
C TRP A 23 0.28 10.79 -1.24
N LYS A 24 0.15 11.19 0.02
CA LYS A 24 -0.36 12.50 0.42
C LYS A 24 0.63 13.64 0.08
N GLY A 25 1.94 13.32 -0.02
CA GLY A 25 2.99 14.29 -0.36
C GLY A 25 3.81 14.81 0.82
N ASP A 26 3.73 14.15 1.97
CA ASP A 26 4.55 14.51 3.14
C ASP A 26 6.05 14.37 2.81
N ALA A 27 6.89 15.24 3.39
CA ALA A 27 8.31 15.33 3.09
C ALA A 27 9.13 14.23 3.82
N GLY A 28 10.32 13.89 3.27
CA GLY A 28 11.34 13.09 3.95
C GLY A 28 11.00 11.60 4.09
N LEU A 29 10.05 11.06 3.32
CA LEU A 29 9.55 9.70 3.48
C LEU A 29 10.23 8.65 2.58
N LEU A 30 11.13 9.04 1.67
CA LEU A 30 11.75 8.10 0.74
C LEU A 30 12.45 6.92 1.44
N PRO A 31 13.29 7.12 2.47
CA PRO A 31 13.96 6.01 3.15
C PRO A 31 12.97 5.06 3.83
N ASP A 32 11.91 5.59 4.42
CA ASP A 32 10.90 4.75 5.08
C ASP A 32 10.02 4.03 4.07
N LEU A 33 9.64 4.65 2.97
CA LEU A 33 8.94 3.98 1.88
C LEU A 33 9.76 2.82 1.34
N ALA A 34 11.06 3.01 1.07
CA ALA A 34 11.95 1.95 0.60
C ALA A 34 11.97 0.76 1.56
N LYS A 35 12.06 0.99 2.89
CA LYS A 35 11.96 -0.07 3.90
C LYS A 35 10.62 -0.79 3.84
N ARG A 36 9.50 -0.05 3.67
CA ARG A 36 8.15 -0.65 3.64
C ARG A 36 7.97 -1.54 2.41
N ILE A 37 8.29 -1.04 1.22
CA ILE A 37 8.08 -1.80 -0.03
C ILE A 37 9.03 -2.98 -0.20
N SER A 38 10.19 -2.97 0.46
CA SER A 38 11.14 -4.09 0.48
C SER A 38 10.85 -5.15 1.56
N GLY A 39 9.66 -5.11 2.20
CA GLY A 39 9.19 -6.13 3.14
C GLY A 39 9.36 -5.79 4.60
N SER A 40 9.64 -4.51 4.94
CA SER A 40 9.79 -4.05 6.33
C SER A 40 10.80 -4.89 7.13
N GLY A 41 11.98 -5.14 6.54
CA GLY A 41 13.02 -5.98 7.16
C GLY A 41 13.50 -5.45 8.52
N ASP A 42 13.49 -4.14 8.73
CA ASP A 42 13.77 -3.49 10.01
C ASP A 42 12.84 -3.97 11.15
N LEU A 43 11.62 -4.36 10.81
CA LEU A 43 10.62 -4.86 11.75
C LEU A 43 10.59 -6.39 11.81
N PHE A 44 10.67 -7.06 10.66
CA PHE A 44 10.38 -8.47 10.52
C PHE A 44 11.60 -9.37 10.28
N ASN A 45 12.75 -8.86 9.83
CA ASN A 45 13.96 -9.67 9.61
C ASN A 45 14.66 -10.00 10.94
N LYS A 46 13.94 -10.65 11.85
CA LYS A 46 14.39 -11.03 13.19
C LYS A 46 13.91 -12.43 13.51
N ARG A 47 14.72 -13.21 14.23
CA ARG A 47 14.36 -14.54 14.75
C ARG A 47 13.85 -15.52 13.69
N GLY A 48 14.37 -15.43 12.44
CA GLY A 48 13.97 -16.33 11.35
C GLY A 48 12.62 -16.03 10.71
N ARG A 49 11.97 -14.90 11.03
CA ARG A 49 10.74 -14.45 10.35
C ARG A 49 11.03 -14.14 8.89
N LYS A 50 10.01 -14.14 8.08
CA LYS A 50 10.07 -13.97 6.63
C LYS A 50 9.28 -12.73 6.18
N PRO A 51 9.50 -12.20 4.96
CA PRO A 51 8.77 -11.03 4.46
C PRO A 51 7.25 -11.19 4.50
N TRP A 52 6.72 -12.38 4.27
CA TRP A 52 5.28 -12.65 4.32
C TRP A 52 4.64 -12.41 5.70
N ALA A 53 5.44 -12.31 6.77
CA ALA A 53 4.94 -11.96 8.10
C ALA A 53 4.39 -10.53 8.18
N SER A 54 4.82 -9.66 7.25
CA SER A 54 4.25 -8.32 7.07
C SER A 54 3.00 -8.41 6.22
N ILE A 55 1.81 -8.21 6.80
CA ILE A 55 0.57 -8.02 6.05
C ILE A 55 0.49 -6.53 5.70
N ASN A 56 0.70 -6.24 4.43
CA ASN A 56 0.74 -4.88 3.88
C ASN A 56 -0.64 -4.44 3.44
N PHE A 57 -1.09 -3.30 3.90
CA PHE A 57 -2.38 -2.71 3.55
C PHE A 57 -2.31 -1.20 3.58
N VAL A 58 -3.24 -0.55 2.91
CA VAL A 58 -3.47 0.90 3.02
C VAL A 58 -4.83 1.19 3.63
N THR A 59 -5.74 0.23 3.61
CA THR A 59 -7.11 0.31 4.13
C THR A 59 -7.48 -0.99 4.82
N ALA A 60 -8.36 -0.91 5.80
CA ALA A 60 -8.89 -2.05 6.56
C ALA A 60 -10.34 -1.74 6.96
N HIS A 61 -10.96 -2.63 7.77
CA HIS A 61 -12.33 -2.43 8.27
C HIS A 61 -12.47 -1.20 9.17
N ASP A 62 -11.38 -0.78 9.83
CA ASP A 62 -11.29 0.46 10.60
C ASP A 62 -10.60 1.55 9.76
N GLY A 63 -11.09 2.77 9.84
CA GLY A 63 -10.59 3.90 9.08
C GLY A 63 -11.28 4.04 7.71
N PHE A 64 -10.82 4.99 6.90
CA PHE A 64 -11.32 5.19 5.54
C PHE A 64 -11.01 3.99 4.64
N ASN A 65 -11.99 3.62 3.79
CA ASN A 65 -11.73 2.80 2.62
C ASN A 65 -10.94 3.59 1.56
N LEU A 66 -10.55 2.94 0.46
CA LEU A 66 -9.66 3.54 -0.54
C LEU A 66 -10.24 4.78 -1.22
N ASN A 67 -11.54 4.78 -1.50
CA ASN A 67 -12.18 5.93 -2.13
C ASN A 67 -12.26 7.13 -1.18
N ASP A 68 -12.60 6.87 0.07
CA ASP A 68 -12.76 7.92 1.06
C ASP A 68 -11.40 8.48 1.50
N LEU A 69 -10.35 7.65 1.51
CA LEU A 69 -8.98 8.06 1.78
C LEU A 69 -8.47 9.15 0.82
N VAL A 70 -8.97 9.18 -0.41
CA VAL A 70 -8.61 10.18 -1.43
C VAL A 70 -9.69 11.24 -1.65
N SER A 71 -10.77 11.22 -0.85
CA SER A 71 -11.93 12.09 -1.04
C SER A 71 -12.28 12.90 0.20
N TYR A 72 -11.78 12.54 1.38
CA TYR A 72 -12.10 13.18 2.64
C TYR A 72 -10.85 13.51 3.45
N ASN A 73 -10.79 14.72 4.00
CA ASN A 73 -9.83 15.08 5.03
C ASN A 73 -10.34 14.73 6.42
N ASP A 74 -11.62 15.00 6.66
CA ASP A 74 -12.28 14.82 7.94
C ASP A 74 -13.19 13.59 7.93
N LYS A 75 -13.40 13.00 9.10
CA LYS A 75 -14.36 11.90 9.27
C LYS A 75 -15.79 12.45 9.32
N HIS A 76 -16.72 11.67 8.80
CA HIS A 76 -18.15 11.97 8.77
C HIS A 76 -18.93 10.79 9.37
N ASN A 77 -18.83 10.63 10.69
CA ASN A 77 -19.41 9.52 11.44
C ASN A 77 -20.75 9.87 12.11
N GLU A 78 -21.40 10.94 11.73
CA GLU A 78 -22.66 11.43 12.34
C GLU A 78 -23.75 10.34 12.35
N ALA A 79 -23.80 9.52 11.30
CA ALA A 79 -24.74 8.41 11.20
C ALA A 79 -24.56 7.33 12.28
N ASN A 80 -23.39 7.29 12.96
CA ASN A 80 -23.15 6.36 14.06
C ASN A 80 -23.80 6.77 15.37
N GLY A 81 -24.34 8.01 15.48
CA GLY A 81 -25.04 8.49 16.66
C GLY A 81 -24.14 8.85 17.85
N GLU A 82 -22.84 9.05 17.59
CA GLU A 82 -21.82 9.38 18.62
C GLU A 82 -21.26 10.81 18.46
N ASP A 83 -22.03 11.73 17.84
CA ASP A 83 -21.65 13.12 17.59
C ASP A 83 -20.29 13.26 16.86
N ASN A 84 -19.98 12.34 15.95
CA ASN A 84 -18.71 12.28 15.21
C ASN A 84 -17.46 12.20 16.10
N ARG A 85 -17.57 11.66 17.33
CA ARG A 85 -16.46 11.52 18.28
C ARG A 85 -15.69 10.20 18.11
N ASP A 86 -16.33 9.19 17.56
CA ASP A 86 -15.80 7.86 17.28
C ASP A 86 -14.85 7.84 16.07
N GLY A 87 -14.13 6.73 15.90
CA GLY A 87 -13.18 6.55 14.81
C GLY A 87 -11.90 7.40 14.92
N HIS A 88 -11.03 7.29 13.93
CA HIS A 88 -9.75 8.00 13.90
C HIS A 88 -9.89 9.43 13.40
N SER A 89 -9.24 10.39 14.07
CA SER A 89 -9.21 11.79 13.63
C SER A 89 -8.06 12.10 12.66
N ASN A 90 -7.00 11.28 12.63
CA ASN A 90 -5.92 11.42 11.67
C ASN A 90 -5.86 10.18 10.77
N ASN A 91 -6.34 10.31 9.55
CA ASN A 91 -6.41 9.22 8.58
C ASN A 91 -5.24 9.22 7.58
N HIS A 92 -4.33 10.20 7.63
CA HIS A 92 -3.33 10.44 6.58
C HIS A 92 -3.97 10.51 5.18
N SER A 93 -5.19 11.08 5.12
CA SER A 93 -6.00 11.23 3.91
C SER A 93 -5.81 12.59 3.26
N TRP A 94 -6.26 12.73 2.02
CA TRP A 94 -6.32 14.00 1.34
C TRP A 94 -7.49 14.04 0.36
N ASN A 95 -8.36 15.06 0.50
CA ASN A 95 -9.55 15.25 -0.33
C ASN A 95 -9.26 15.80 -1.74
N HIS A 96 -8.01 16.17 -2.04
CA HIS A 96 -7.57 16.75 -3.32
C HIS A 96 -8.29 18.06 -3.70
N GLY A 97 -8.71 18.84 -2.70
CA GLY A 97 -9.28 20.17 -2.88
C GLY A 97 -10.79 20.28 -2.65
N VAL A 98 -11.52 19.16 -2.63
CA VAL A 98 -12.96 19.14 -2.35
C VAL A 98 -13.28 18.02 -1.36
N GLU A 99 -13.96 18.36 -0.26
CA GLU A 99 -14.39 17.38 0.73
C GLU A 99 -15.59 16.60 0.20
N GLY A 100 -15.43 15.26 0.10
CA GLY A 100 -16.49 14.39 -0.37
C GLY A 100 -16.68 14.36 -1.91
N PRO A 101 -17.90 14.08 -2.38
CA PRO A 101 -18.21 13.94 -3.80
C PRO A 101 -17.97 15.24 -4.58
N THR A 102 -17.54 15.11 -5.84
CA THR A 102 -17.34 16.22 -6.77
C THR A 102 -17.58 15.78 -8.19
N ASP A 103 -17.97 16.72 -9.07
CA ASP A 103 -18.07 16.53 -10.52
C ASP A 103 -16.89 17.16 -11.26
N ASP A 104 -15.91 17.75 -10.55
CA ASP A 104 -14.73 18.33 -11.14
C ASP A 104 -13.87 17.23 -11.78
N PRO A 105 -13.67 17.26 -13.11
CA PRO A 105 -12.98 16.22 -13.84
C PRO A 105 -11.49 16.12 -13.46
N GLU A 106 -10.83 17.23 -13.10
CA GLU A 106 -9.41 17.25 -12.74
C GLU A 106 -9.20 16.59 -11.38
N ILE A 107 -10.05 16.92 -10.40
CA ILE A 107 -10.02 16.31 -9.07
C ILE A 107 -10.35 14.81 -9.17
N LEU A 108 -11.36 14.44 -9.96
CA LEU A 108 -11.73 13.05 -10.15
C LEU A 108 -10.59 12.24 -10.78
N GLU A 109 -9.90 12.77 -11.82
CA GLU A 109 -8.77 12.08 -12.43
C GLU A 109 -7.59 11.93 -11.45
N LEU A 110 -7.32 12.95 -10.63
CA LEU A 110 -6.29 12.89 -9.60
C LEU A 110 -6.61 11.83 -8.54
N ARG A 111 -7.86 11.78 -8.05
CA ARG A 111 -8.31 10.75 -7.10
C ARG A 111 -8.18 9.34 -7.69
N GLU A 112 -8.57 9.13 -8.95
CA GLU A 112 -8.41 7.85 -9.64
C GLU A 112 -6.93 7.46 -9.78
N ARG A 113 -6.05 8.41 -10.07
CA ARG A 113 -4.60 8.19 -10.10
C ARG A 113 -4.08 7.76 -8.74
N GLN A 114 -4.49 8.42 -7.67
CA GLN A 114 -4.03 8.09 -6.32
C GLN A 114 -4.55 6.72 -5.85
N LYS A 115 -5.78 6.34 -6.16
CA LYS A 115 -6.26 4.97 -5.89
C LYS A 115 -5.38 3.92 -6.57
N ARG A 116 -5.03 4.14 -7.85
CA ARG A 116 -4.11 3.24 -8.58
C ARG A 116 -2.72 3.20 -7.96
N ASN A 117 -2.17 4.33 -7.53
CA ASN A 117 -0.87 4.41 -6.88
C ASN A 117 -0.83 3.62 -5.56
N LEU A 118 -1.84 3.78 -4.72
CA LEU A 118 -1.98 3.08 -3.44
C LEU A 118 -2.11 1.56 -3.64
N LEU A 119 -2.97 1.11 -4.56
CA LEU A 119 -3.14 -0.30 -4.90
C LEU A 119 -1.87 -0.91 -5.49
N ALA A 120 -1.18 -0.20 -6.39
CA ALA A 120 0.08 -0.66 -6.97
C ALA A 120 1.15 -0.82 -5.88
N THR A 121 1.25 0.13 -4.97
CA THR A 121 2.21 0.06 -3.85
C THR A 121 1.94 -1.16 -2.98
N VAL A 122 0.69 -1.45 -2.60
CA VAL A 122 0.37 -2.64 -1.81
C VAL A 122 0.68 -3.93 -2.56
N LEU A 123 0.23 -4.04 -3.82
CA LEU A 123 0.28 -5.30 -4.57
C LEU A 123 1.68 -5.61 -5.13
N LEU A 124 2.53 -4.61 -5.35
CA LEU A 124 3.90 -4.81 -5.85
C LEU A 124 4.96 -4.82 -4.75
N SER A 125 4.61 -4.47 -3.51
CA SER A 125 5.52 -4.54 -2.37
C SER A 125 5.81 -5.97 -1.93
N HIS A 126 7.01 -6.18 -1.38
CA HIS A 126 7.38 -7.40 -0.67
C HIS A 126 6.55 -7.57 0.61
N GLY A 127 6.09 -8.78 0.89
CA GLY A 127 5.19 -9.09 2.00
C GLY A 127 3.87 -9.69 1.50
N THR A 128 2.89 -9.80 2.39
CA THR A 128 1.55 -10.31 2.08
C THR A 128 0.59 -9.13 1.85
N PRO A 129 0.08 -8.92 0.64
CA PRO A 129 -0.87 -7.85 0.40
C PRO A 129 -2.24 -8.19 0.98
N MET A 130 -2.88 -7.21 1.62
CA MET A 130 -4.27 -7.27 2.07
C MET A 130 -5.06 -6.16 1.39
N LEU A 131 -6.21 -6.51 0.84
CA LEU A 131 -7.14 -5.61 0.16
C LEU A 131 -8.48 -5.63 0.90
N LEU A 132 -9.01 -4.45 1.22
CA LEU A 132 -10.36 -4.31 1.74
C LEU A 132 -11.37 -4.55 0.60
N ALA A 133 -12.40 -5.35 0.84
CA ALA A 133 -13.44 -5.63 -0.14
C ALA A 133 -14.17 -4.33 -0.55
N GLY A 134 -14.28 -4.09 -1.85
CA GLY A 134 -14.84 -2.85 -2.39
C GLY A 134 -13.81 -1.82 -2.84
N ASP A 135 -12.59 -1.85 -2.32
CA ASP A 135 -11.52 -0.94 -2.74
C ASP A 135 -11.18 -1.10 -4.23
N GLU A 136 -11.25 -2.33 -4.75
CA GLU A 136 -10.95 -2.65 -6.13
C GLU A 136 -11.90 -2.01 -7.14
N PHE A 137 -13.04 -1.48 -6.71
CA PHE A 137 -13.98 -0.75 -7.56
C PHE A 137 -14.38 0.62 -7.00
N GLY A 138 -13.72 1.08 -5.92
CA GLY A 138 -13.92 2.42 -5.38
C GLY A 138 -15.23 2.56 -4.59
N HIS A 139 -15.57 1.56 -3.77
CA HIS A 139 -16.65 1.66 -2.78
C HIS A 139 -16.40 2.85 -1.85
N THR A 140 -17.47 3.57 -1.47
CA THR A 140 -17.44 4.67 -0.52
C THR A 140 -18.33 4.35 0.69
N GLN A 141 -17.89 4.81 1.85
CA GLN A 141 -18.69 4.86 3.09
C GLN A 141 -19.10 6.31 3.43
N ASN A 142 -19.05 7.20 2.40
CA ASN A 142 -19.43 8.61 2.51
C ASN A 142 -18.64 9.36 3.59
N GLY A 143 -17.35 9.01 3.78
CA GLY A 143 -16.50 9.61 4.81
C GLY A 143 -16.70 9.04 6.21
N ASN A 144 -17.54 8.02 6.38
CA ASN A 144 -17.64 7.31 7.65
C ASN A 144 -16.43 6.35 7.79
N ASN A 145 -15.55 6.65 8.73
CA ASN A 145 -14.34 5.87 8.96
C ASN A 145 -14.45 4.87 10.14
N ASN A 146 -15.68 4.63 10.62
CA ASN A 146 -15.98 3.70 11.70
C ASN A 146 -17.35 3.03 11.50
N ALA A 147 -17.55 2.44 10.33
CA ALA A 147 -18.84 1.95 9.86
C ALA A 147 -19.29 0.60 10.51
N TYR A 148 -18.69 0.17 11.61
CA TYR A 148 -18.96 -1.13 12.26
C TYR A 148 -20.45 -1.31 12.67
N ALA A 149 -21.11 -0.22 13.03
CA ALA A 149 -22.52 -0.23 13.44
C ALA A 149 -23.50 -0.04 12.27
N GLN A 150 -23.00 0.13 11.04
CA GLN A 150 -23.80 0.44 9.86
C GLN A 150 -24.16 -0.84 9.10
N ASP A 151 -25.33 -1.39 9.37
CA ASP A 151 -25.90 -2.51 8.60
C ASP A 151 -26.87 -1.95 7.53
N ASN A 152 -26.33 -1.11 6.62
CA ASN A 152 -27.09 -0.41 5.60
C ASN A 152 -26.19 0.02 4.41
N ASP A 153 -26.73 0.82 3.48
CA ASP A 153 -26.06 1.28 2.25
C ASP A 153 -24.75 2.06 2.49
N ILE A 154 -24.51 2.58 3.70
CA ILE A 154 -23.25 3.23 4.04
C ILE A 154 -22.11 2.20 3.98
N ASN A 155 -22.34 0.99 4.49
CA ASN A 155 -21.30 -0.04 4.63
C ASN A 155 -21.39 -1.15 3.57
N TRP A 156 -22.58 -1.37 2.99
CA TRP A 156 -22.76 -2.46 2.03
C TRP A 156 -22.09 -2.15 0.68
N PRO A 157 -21.16 -2.97 0.20
CA PRO A 157 -20.58 -2.80 -1.13
C PRO A 157 -21.63 -2.95 -2.23
N ASN A 158 -21.82 -1.90 -3.04
CA ASN A 158 -22.80 -1.89 -4.13
C ASN A 158 -22.23 -2.59 -5.38
N TRP A 159 -22.32 -3.92 -5.43
CA TRP A 159 -21.84 -4.75 -6.54
C TRP A 159 -22.59 -4.50 -7.87
N LEU A 160 -23.85 -4.11 -7.81
CA LEU A 160 -24.68 -3.89 -8.99
C LEU A 160 -24.47 -2.49 -9.59
N GLY A 161 -24.09 -1.52 -8.77
CA GLY A 161 -23.92 -0.12 -9.16
C GLY A 161 -22.48 0.26 -9.52
N ILE A 162 -21.59 -0.69 -9.83
CA ILE A 162 -20.19 -0.38 -10.16
C ILE A 162 -20.12 0.53 -11.38
N SER A 163 -19.57 1.74 -11.19
CA SER A 163 -19.41 2.77 -12.21
C SER A 163 -18.39 2.38 -13.30
N ALA A 164 -18.33 3.16 -14.38
CA ALA A 164 -17.29 2.97 -15.41
C ALA A 164 -15.87 3.11 -14.82
N ARG A 165 -15.64 4.09 -13.92
CA ARG A 165 -14.37 4.27 -13.21
C ARG A 165 -14.08 3.08 -12.28
N GLY A 166 -15.08 2.59 -11.56
CA GLY A 166 -14.95 1.41 -10.72
C GLY A 166 -14.58 0.14 -11.50
N ARG A 167 -15.19 -0.06 -12.68
CA ARG A 167 -14.80 -1.18 -13.57
C ARG A 167 -13.35 -1.05 -14.06
N ALA A 168 -12.91 0.16 -14.40
CA ALA A 168 -11.52 0.41 -14.81
C ALA A 168 -10.53 0.15 -13.66
N LEU A 169 -10.86 0.58 -12.43
CA LEU A 169 -10.04 0.32 -11.25
C LEU A 169 -9.96 -1.18 -10.93
N ARG A 170 -11.07 -1.91 -11.04
CA ARG A 170 -11.12 -3.36 -10.87
C ARG A 170 -10.24 -4.09 -11.89
N GLU A 171 -10.29 -3.68 -13.15
CA GLU A 171 -9.44 -4.26 -14.19
C GLU A 171 -7.96 -3.95 -13.93
N PHE A 172 -7.63 -2.75 -13.49
CA PHE A 172 -6.27 -2.38 -13.07
C PHE A 172 -5.79 -3.27 -11.92
N THR A 173 -6.61 -3.46 -10.89
CA THR A 173 -6.31 -4.33 -9.74
C THR A 173 -6.08 -5.78 -10.19
N ARG A 174 -6.93 -6.29 -11.08
CA ARG A 174 -6.77 -7.62 -11.67
C ARG A 174 -5.43 -7.80 -12.37
N ARG A 175 -5.00 -6.78 -13.14
CA ARG A 175 -3.69 -6.78 -13.82
C ARG A 175 -2.53 -6.75 -12.84
N LEU A 176 -2.59 -5.96 -11.77
CA LEU A 176 -1.57 -5.96 -10.71
C LEU A 176 -1.42 -7.33 -10.05
N ILE A 177 -2.53 -8.00 -9.74
CA ILE A 177 -2.51 -9.35 -9.18
C ILE A 177 -1.87 -10.34 -10.16
N ALA A 178 -2.20 -10.26 -11.45
CA ALA A 178 -1.60 -11.09 -12.49
C ALA A 178 -0.09 -10.84 -12.61
N THR A 179 0.33 -9.57 -12.60
CA THR A 179 1.76 -9.19 -12.58
C THR A 179 2.47 -9.77 -11.38
N ARG A 180 1.92 -9.59 -10.17
CA ARG A 180 2.52 -10.16 -8.96
C ARG A 180 2.69 -11.67 -9.06
N LYS A 181 1.69 -12.39 -9.60
CA LYS A 181 1.76 -13.85 -9.78
C LYS A 181 2.80 -14.27 -10.84
N ALA A 182 2.98 -13.47 -11.88
CA ALA A 182 3.93 -13.75 -12.95
C ALA A 182 5.39 -13.57 -12.52
N PHE A 183 5.65 -12.72 -11.52
CA PHE A 183 7.01 -12.40 -11.08
C PHE A 183 7.27 -12.88 -9.64
N PRO A 184 7.86 -14.08 -9.44
CA PRO A 184 8.13 -14.63 -8.11
C PRO A 184 8.98 -13.74 -7.21
N ILE A 185 9.83 -12.89 -7.79
CA ILE A 185 10.64 -11.93 -7.03
C ILE A 185 9.80 -11.01 -6.15
N LEU A 186 8.54 -10.73 -6.49
CA LEU A 186 7.64 -9.87 -5.73
C LEU A 186 7.05 -10.55 -4.47
N TYR A 187 7.13 -11.87 -4.35
CA TYR A 187 6.57 -12.62 -3.20
C TYR A 187 7.50 -13.70 -2.64
N ARG A 188 8.79 -13.55 -2.92
CA ARG A 188 9.82 -14.47 -2.39
C ARG A 188 9.86 -14.47 -0.85
N SER A 189 10.35 -15.55 -0.25
CA SER A 189 10.41 -15.73 1.20
C SER A 189 11.72 -15.24 1.85
N ARG A 190 12.60 -14.57 1.10
CA ARG A 190 13.83 -13.95 1.59
C ARG A 190 13.74 -12.43 1.47
N PHE A 191 14.25 -11.73 2.47
CA PHE A 191 14.35 -10.27 2.41
C PHE A 191 15.32 -9.82 1.34
N LEU A 192 15.03 -8.66 0.75
CA LEU A 192 15.94 -7.92 -0.13
C LEU A 192 16.89 -7.13 0.77
N ILE A 193 18.16 -7.40 0.69
CA ILE A 193 19.20 -6.85 1.58
C ILE A 193 20.40 -6.27 0.84
N GLY A 194 20.33 -6.12 -0.49
CA GLY A 194 21.47 -5.73 -1.32
C GLY A 194 22.49 -6.87 -1.50
N SER A 195 22.07 -8.13 -1.35
CA SER A 195 22.94 -9.27 -1.63
C SER A 195 23.45 -9.25 -3.05
N ARG A 196 24.78 -9.32 -3.24
CA ARG A 196 25.42 -9.40 -4.55
C ARG A 196 25.77 -10.84 -4.88
N ASN A 197 25.49 -11.24 -6.10
CA ASN A 197 26.06 -12.42 -6.74
C ASN A 197 27.28 -11.97 -7.54
N GLU A 198 28.49 -12.31 -7.09
CA GLU A 198 29.74 -11.85 -7.70
C GLU A 198 29.97 -12.48 -9.08
N GLU A 199 29.53 -13.72 -9.28
CA GLU A 199 29.70 -14.44 -10.55
C GLU A 199 28.85 -13.78 -11.68
N LEU A 200 27.64 -13.33 -11.36
CA LEU A 200 26.72 -12.71 -12.30
C LEU A 200 26.77 -11.19 -12.29
N ASP A 201 27.55 -10.62 -11.38
CA ASP A 201 27.63 -9.17 -11.12
C ASP A 201 26.25 -8.48 -10.96
N VAL A 202 25.36 -9.08 -10.18
CA VAL A 202 24.02 -8.56 -9.92
C VAL A 202 23.72 -8.49 -8.42
N THR A 203 22.88 -7.51 -8.03
CA THR A 203 22.35 -7.37 -6.67
C THR A 203 20.86 -7.70 -6.63
N ASP A 204 20.36 -8.23 -5.51
CA ASP A 204 18.94 -8.58 -5.37
C ASP A 204 18.02 -7.34 -5.39
N VAL A 205 18.52 -6.20 -4.95
CA VAL A 205 17.86 -4.90 -5.06
C VAL A 205 18.89 -3.79 -5.27
N SER A 206 18.63 -2.91 -6.25
CA SER A 206 19.35 -1.66 -6.45
C SER A 206 18.37 -0.50 -6.40
N TRP A 207 18.81 0.59 -5.79
CA TRP A 207 18.00 1.79 -5.62
C TRP A 207 18.51 2.89 -6.54
N LEU A 208 17.64 3.36 -7.42
CA LEU A 208 18.02 4.25 -8.51
C LEU A 208 17.37 5.63 -8.36
N THR A 209 18.10 6.64 -8.79
CA THR A 209 17.57 7.99 -9.02
C THR A 209 16.64 8.01 -10.25
N PRO A 210 15.88 9.10 -10.48
CA PRO A 210 15.14 9.29 -11.74
C PRO A 210 16.03 9.26 -13.00
N ALA A 211 17.34 9.52 -12.85
CA ALA A 211 18.32 9.44 -13.94
C ALA A 211 18.90 8.03 -14.13
N ALA A 212 18.34 7.00 -13.45
CA ALA A 212 18.79 5.62 -13.48
C ALA A 212 20.27 5.42 -13.02
N THR A 213 20.74 6.26 -12.12
CA THR A 213 22.00 6.10 -11.39
C THR A 213 21.73 5.65 -9.97
N ASP A 214 22.69 5.01 -9.30
CA ASP A 214 22.54 4.57 -7.91
C ASP A 214 22.26 5.78 -6.98
N MET A 215 21.36 5.58 -6.03
CA MET A 215 21.02 6.56 -4.99
C MET A 215 22.20 6.76 -4.03
N THR A 216 22.63 8.00 -3.83
CA THR A 216 23.63 8.36 -2.81
C THR A 216 23.01 8.59 -1.43
N ILE A 217 23.83 8.64 -0.39
CA ILE A 217 23.38 8.91 0.98
C ILE A 217 22.71 10.29 1.07
N GLU A 218 23.27 11.29 0.41
CA GLU A 218 22.74 12.66 0.38
C GLU A 218 21.35 12.70 -0.27
N GLN A 219 21.15 11.95 -1.35
CA GLN A 219 19.86 11.85 -2.04
C GLN A 219 18.79 11.14 -1.18
N TRP A 220 19.18 10.14 -0.40
CA TRP A 220 18.29 9.53 0.58
C TRP A 220 17.89 10.48 1.71
N GLN A 221 18.76 11.41 2.07
CA GLN A 221 18.55 12.41 3.12
C GLN A 221 17.83 13.68 2.62
N ASP A 222 17.69 13.84 1.31
CA ASP A 222 16.97 14.98 0.74
C ASP A 222 15.46 14.88 1.05
N GLY A 223 15.01 15.70 2.00
CA GLY A 223 13.60 15.78 2.38
C GLY A 223 12.66 16.24 1.26
N ASN A 224 13.18 16.80 0.17
CA ASN A 224 12.42 17.24 -1.00
C ASN A 224 12.35 16.17 -2.10
N ALA A 225 13.16 15.12 -2.04
CA ALA A 225 13.10 14.04 -3.00
C ALA A 225 11.74 13.32 -2.92
N ARG A 226 11.15 13.01 -4.09
CA ARG A 226 9.78 12.48 -4.20
C ARG A 226 9.68 11.13 -4.90
N CYS A 227 10.75 10.63 -5.47
CA CYS A 227 10.74 9.32 -6.14
C CYS A 227 12.12 8.67 -6.16
N PHE A 228 12.10 7.36 -6.31
CA PHE A 228 13.25 6.52 -6.59
C PHE A 228 12.81 5.34 -7.48
N GLY A 229 13.75 4.70 -8.13
CA GLY A 229 13.57 3.41 -8.79
C GLY A 229 13.99 2.26 -7.90
N MET A 230 13.28 1.14 -7.94
CA MET A 230 13.69 -0.12 -7.30
C MET A 230 13.88 -1.17 -8.39
N LEU A 231 15.15 -1.50 -8.69
CA LEU A 231 15.52 -2.57 -9.62
C LEU A 231 15.72 -3.86 -8.85
N LEU A 232 15.02 -4.92 -9.26
CA LEU A 232 15.07 -6.23 -8.63
C LEU A 232 15.70 -7.25 -9.59
N ASP A 233 16.68 -8.02 -9.12
CA ASP A 233 17.25 -9.13 -9.88
C ASP A 233 17.14 -10.45 -9.09
N GLY A 234 16.28 -11.35 -9.60
CA GLY A 234 16.03 -12.64 -8.97
C GLY A 234 17.21 -13.62 -9.01
N ARG A 235 18.23 -13.34 -9.84
CA ARG A 235 19.42 -14.18 -9.96
C ARG A 235 20.43 -13.97 -8.84
N ALA A 236 20.36 -12.85 -8.12
CA ALA A 236 21.33 -12.51 -7.07
C ALA A 236 21.30 -13.47 -5.89
N GLN A 237 20.15 -14.07 -5.59
CA GLN A 237 19.99 -15.11 -4.58
C GLN A 237 18.77 -15.99 -4.90
N GLU A 238 18.74 -17.22 -4.39
CA GLU A 238 17.59 -18.10 -4.53
C GLU A 238 16.32 -17.44 -3.96
N SER A 239 15.17 -17.68 -4.58
CA SER A 239 13.89 -17.09 -4.19
C SER A 239 13.48 -17.44 -2.76
N GLY A 240 13.95 -18.58 -2.24
CA GLY A 240 13.52 -19.14 -0.97
C GLY A 240 12.03 -19.53 -0.95
N ILE A 241 11.38 -19.62 -2.12
CA ILE A 241 10.04 -20.18 -2.25
C ILE A 241 10.18 -21.69 -2.15
N GLU A 242 9.79 -22.26 -1.00
CA GLU A 242 9.65 -23.69 -0.87
C GLU A 242 8.49 -24.11 -1.80
N ARG A 243 8.75 -24.96 -2.77
CA ARG A 243 7.68 -25.72 -3.43
C ARG A 243 7.07 -26.57 -2.32
N ARG A 244 5.89 -26.20 -1.82
CA ARG A 244 5.09 -27.09 -0.98
C ARG A 244 4.90 -28.36 -1.79
N GLY A 245 5.39 -29.45 -1.21
CA GLY A 245 5.66 -30.71 -1.86
C GLY A 245 4.56 -31.19 -2.79
N SER A 246 5.01 -31.86 -3.81
CA SER A 246 4.26 -32.84 -4.58
C SER A 246 3.68 -33.91 -3.68
#